data_e7cee6b73691497761c54f7089bad5d7
#
_entry.id   e7cee6b73691497761c54f7089bad5d7
#
_cell.length_a   1.000
_cell.length_b   1.000
_cell.length_c   1.000
_cell.angle_alpha   90.00
_cell.angle_beta   90.00
_cell.angle_gamma   90.00
#
_symmetry.space_group_name_H-M   'P 1'
#
loop_
_entity.id
_entity.type
_entity.pdbx_description
1 polymer ?
#
loop_
_entity_poly.entity_id
_entity_poly.type
_entity_poly.pdbx_seq_one_letter_code
_entity_poly.pdbx_strand_id
1 'polypeptide(L)'
;MTWRRSAYACPVRPSLVLGVVTLSLVELPSLVAFAAGPVTVAQQDRVFQPRELHVQRGDSVRFTNNDPFVHQIYVTSDEFQYESGLQEPGSTKEIAFTARGTFQVRCAIHPRMALNVDVQ
;
A
#
# COMPACT_ATOMS: atom_id res chain seq x y z
N MET A 1 -57.16 31.10 75.74
CA MET A 1 -55.87 30.39 75.84
C MET A 1 -55.50 29.84 74.49
N THR A 2 -54.66 30.54 73.76
CA THR A 2 -54.30 30.19 72.38
C THR A 2 -52.81 29.88 72.40
N TRP A 3 -52.51 28.59 72.16
CA TRP A 3 -51.14 28.10 71.96
C TRP A 3 -50.74 28.34 70.55
N ARG A 4 -49.78 29.25 70.33
CA ARG A 4 -49.08 29.39 69.06
C ARG A 4 -47.97 28.33 68.94
N ARG A 5 -48.07 27.40 68.02
CA ARG A 5 -46.96 26.51 67.66
C ARG A 5 -46.05 27.22 66.66
N SER A 6 -44.84 27.47 67.10
CA SER A 6 -43.77 28.02 66.31
C SER A 6 -43.20 26.86 65.42
N ALA A 7 -43.33 26.98 64.14
CA ALA A 7 -42.73 26.05 63.20
C ALA A 7 -41.33 26.53 62.83
N TYR A 8 -40.33 25.79 63.26
CA TYR A 8 -38.95 26.02 62.80
C TYR A 8 -38.76 25.35 61.46
N ALA A 9 -38.64 26.15 60.39
CA ALA A 9 -38.26 25.66 59.07
C ALA A 9 -36.73 25.51 59.02
N CYS A 10 -36.26 24.26 58.82
CA CYS A 10 -34.84 23.99 58.50
C CYS A 10 -34.57 24.40 57.10
N PRO A 11 -33.52 25.17 56.77
CA PRO A 11 -33.13 25.39 55.36
C PRO A 11 -32.36 24.20 54.84
N VAL A 12 -32.96 23.54 53.85
CA VAL A 12 -32.27 22.49 53.05
C VAL A 12 -31.26 23.19 52.15
N ARG A 13 -29.97 22.93 52.39
CA ARG A 13 -28.88 23.36 51.48
C ARG A 13 -28.83 22.46 50.26
N PRO A 14 -28.91 22.97 49.02
CA PRO A 14 -28.65 22.16 47.86
C PRO A 14 -27.14 21.88 47.75
N SER A 15 -26.75 20.64 47.90
CA SER A 15 -25.41 20.18 47.59
C SER A 15 -25.23 20.19 46.09
N LEU A 16 -24.42 21.12 45.60
CA LEU A 16 -23.97 21.16 44.20
C LEU A 16 -23.02 19.97 43.99
N VAL A 17 -23.49 18.89 43.38
CA VAL A 17 -22.62 17.79 42.92
C VAL A 17 -22.00 18.23 41.61
N LEU A 18 -20.75 18.67 41.69
CA LEU A 18 -19.94 18.99 40.50
C LEU A 18 -19.55 17.67 39.84
N GLY A 19 -20.32 17.26 38.84
CA GLY A 19 -20.00 16.09 38.00
C GLY A 19 -18.76 16.38 37.14
N VAL A 20 -17.63 15.77 37.47
CA VAL A 20 -16.44 15.77 36.61
C VAL A 20 -16.70 14.84 35.46
N VAL A 21 -17.04 15.41 34.31
CA VAL A 21 -17.08 14.65 33.03
C VAL A 21 -15.63 14.43 32.58
N THR A 22 -15.09 13.25 32.85
CA THR A 22 -13.81 12.85 32.30
C THR A 22 -14.01 12.48 30.82
N LEU A 23 -13.58 13.38 29.93
CA LEU A 23 -13.54 13.13 28.50
C LEU A 23 -12.39 12.15 28.23
N SER A 24 -12.69 10.86 28.11
CA SER A 24 -11.72 9.84 27.70
C SER A 24 -11.38 10.05 26.23
N LEU A 25 -10.19 10.59 25.94
CA LEU A 25 -9.64 10.55 24.59
C LEU A 25 -9.38 9.08 24.23
N VAL A 26 -10.19 8.55 23.33
CA VAL A 26 -9.90 7.26 22.66
C VAL A 26 -8.85 7.54 21.58
N GLU A 27 -7.58 7.23 21.89
CA GLU A 27 -6.53 7.25 20.91
C GLU A 27 -6.76 6.07 19.93
N LEU A 28 -7.12 6.38 18.69
CA LEU A 28 -7.19 5.40 17.61
C LEU A 28 -5.75 5.05 17.22
N PRO A 29 -5.38 3.75 17.20
CA PRO A 29 -4.07 3.36 16.72
C PRO A 29 -3.94 3.75 15.25
N SER A 30 -2.98 4.62 14.95
CA SER A 30 -2.59 4.93 13.58
C SER A 30 -2.03 3.67 12.94
N LEU A 31 -2.79 3.07 12.03
CA LEU A 31 -2.29 2.00 11.16
C LEU A 31 -1.20 2.61 10.27
N VAL A 32 0.06 2.40 10.64
CA VAL A 32 1.19 2.70 9.77
C VAL A 32 1.16 1.66 8.66
N ALA A 33 0.65 2.04 7.49
CA ALA A 33 0.77 1.24 6.29
C ALA A 33 2.26 1.22 5.89
N PHE A 34 2.94 0.09 6.13
CA PHE A 34 4.23 -0.16 5.52
C PHE A 34 4.00 -0.31 4.01
N ALA A 35 4.38 0.70 3.25
CA ALA A 35 4.52 0.55 1.81
C ALA A 35 5.65 -0.44 1.56
N ALA A 36 5.33 -1.66 1.13
CA ALA A 36 6.33 -2.59 0.64
C ALA A 36 7.05 -1.92 -0.54
N GLY A 37 8.40 -1.92 -0.51
CA GLY A 37 9.18 -1.37 -1.62
C GLY A 37 8.93 -2.15 -2.91
N PRO A 38 9.37 -1.63 -4.07
CA PRO A 38 9.15 -2.27 -5.35
C PRO A 38 9.71 -3.69 -5.36
N VAL A 39 8.92 -4.64 -5.87
CA VAL A 39 9.36 -6.02 -6.07
C VAL A 39 10.41 -6.02 -7.18
N THR A 40 11.53 -6.71 -6.97
CA THR A 40 12.64 -6.74 -7.93
C THR A 40 12.63 -8.02 -8.75
N VAL A 41 12.75 -7.88 -10.07
CA VAL A 41 12.95 -8.94 -11.06
C VAL A 41 14.33 -8.77 -11.67
N ALA A 42 15.18 -9.77 -11.53
CA ALA A 42 16.49 -9.80 -12.18
C ALA A 42 16.39 -10.33 -13.60
N GLN A 43 17.11 -9.72 -14.53
CA GLN A 43 17.40 -10.23 -15.85
C GLN A 43 18.81 -10.79 -15.83
N GLN A 44 18.91 -12.10 -15.83
CA GLN A 44 20.19 -12.80 -15.73
C GLN A 44 20.15 -14.09 -16.56
N ASP A 45 21.22 -14.38 -17.30
CA ASP A 45 21.33 -15.56 -18.18
C ASP A 45 20.20 -15.62 -19.22
N ARG A 46 19.74 -14.46 -19.69
CA ARG A 46 18.61 -14.28 -20.64
C ARG A 46 17.30 -14.88 -20.13
N VAL A 47 17.07 -14.78 -18.81
CA VAL A 47 15.78 -15.12 -18.19
C VAL A 47 15.38 -14.04 -17.17
N PHE A 48 14.07 -13.90 -16.94
CA PHE A 48 13.56 -13.15 -15.80
C PHE A 48 13.53 -14.04 -14.56
N GLN A 49 13.95 -13.50 -13.42
CA GLN A 49 13.95 -14.18 -12.12
C GLN A 49 13.27 -13.30 -11.08
N PRO A 50 12.11 -13.71 -10.57
CA PRO A 50 11.34 -14.92 -10.86
C PRO A 50 10.69 -14.89 -12.25
N ARG A 51 10.06 -16.00 -12.68
CA ARG A 51 9.30 -16.11 -13.93
C ARG A 51 7.81 -15.88 -13.77
N GLU A 52 7.36 -15.82 -12.53
CA GLU A 52 5.98 -15.54 -12.15
C GLU A 52 5.98 -14.56 -10.99
N LEU A 53 5.06 -13.62 -10.99
CA LEU A 53 4.96 -12.57 -9.99
C LEU A 53 3.50 -12.21 -9.72
N HIS A 54 3.16 -12.00 -8.45
CA HIS A 54 1.87 -11.50 -8.04
C HIS A 54 2.05 -10.13 -7.38
N VAL A 55 1.31 -9.14 -7.85
CA VAL A 55 1.37 -7.76 -7.35
C VAL A 55 -0.04 -7.18 -7.23
N GLN A 56 -0.18 -6.07 -6.49
CA GLN A 56 -1.41 -5.31 -6.44
C GLN A 56 -1.42 -4.25 -7.53
N ARG A 57 -2.61 -3.87 -7.99
CA ARG A 57 -2.77 -2.76 -8.92
C ARG A 57 -2.13 -1.48 -8.35
N GLY A 58 -1.23 -0.88 -9.11
CA GLY A 58 -0.48 0.31 -8.72
C GLY A 58 0.91 0.03 -8.15
N ASP A 59 1.22 -1.24 -7.87
CA ASP A 59 2.56 -1.60 -7.45
C ASP A 59 3.58 -1.39 -8.56
N SER A 60 4.80 -1.02 -8.17
CA SER A 60 5.95 -0.92 -9.06
C SER A 60 6.81 -2.18 -8.99
N VAL A 61 7.19 -2.67 -10.14
CA VAL A 61 8.15 -3.77 -10.30
C VAL A 61 9.45 -3.21 -10.86
N ARG A 62 10.54 -3.50 -10.18
CA ARG A 62 11.89 -3.07 -10.57
C ARG A 62 12.59 -4.18 -11.34
N PHE A 63 13.02 -3.88 -12.56
CA PHE A 63 13.78 -4.79 -13.42
C PHE A 63 15.24 -4.37 -13.44
N THR A 64 16.14 -5.25 -12.95
CA THR A 64 17.59 -5.04 -12.99
C THR A 64 18.21 -5.85 -14.10
N ASN A 65 19.10 -5.26 -14.91
CA ASN A 65 19.85 -5.98 -15.93
C ASN A 65 21.20 -6.45 -15.34
N ASN A 66 21.29 -7.72 -14.99
CA ASN A 66 22.49 -8.36 -14.45
C ASN A 66 23.29 -9.11 -15.53
N ASP A 67 22.85 -9.04 -16.79
CA ASP A 67 23.56 -9.61 -17.93
C ASP A 67 24.60 -8.62 -18.50
N PRO A 68 25.63 -9.09 -19.20
CA PRO A 68 26.63 -8.25 -19.87
C PRO A 68 26.15 -7.67 -21.22
N PHE A 69 24.88 -7.81 -21.57
CA PHE A 69 24.28 -7.33 -22.81
C PHE A 69 22.96 -6.60 -22.54
N VAL A 70 22.51 -5.85 -23.55
CA VAL A 70 21.29 -5.04 -23.44
C VAL A 70 20.03 -5.90 -23.47
N HIS A 71 19.00 -5.43 -22.79
CA HIS A 71 17.64 -5.93 -22.88
C HIS A 71 16.68 -4.82 -23.29
N GLN A 72 15.47 -5.19 -23.68
CA GLN A 72 14.37 -4.25 -23.95
C GLN A 72 13.08 -4.90 -23.51
N ILE A 73 12.53 -4.40 -22.41
CA ILE A 73 11.32 -4.95 -21.80
C ILE A 73 10.09 -4.37 -22.49
N TYR A 74 9.12 -5.20 -22.79
CA TYR A 74 7.83 -4.74 -23.26
C TYR A 74 6.68 -5.60 -22.73
N VAL A 75 5.51 -4.98 -22.67
CA VAL A 75 4.21 -5.61 -22.39
C VAL A 75 3.24 -5.12 -23.46
N THR A 76 2.47 -6.02 -24.05
CA THR A 76 1.44 -5.69 -25.03
C THR A 76 0.14 -6.40 -24.64
N SER A 77 -0.87 -5.63 -24.25
CA SER A 77 -2.24 -6.08 -24.04
C SER A 77 -3.19 -4.91 -24.35
N ASP A 78 -4.47 -5.19 -24.39
CA ASP A 78 -5.48 -4.13 -24.61
C ASP A 78 -5.60 -3.20 -23.39
N GLU A 79 -5.35 -3.73 -22.17
CA GLU A 79 -5.51 -3.01 -20.91
C GLU A 79 -4.22 -2.32 -20.44
N PHE A 80 -3.06 -2.83 -20.86
CA PHE A 80 -1.77 -2.32 -20.41
C PHE A 80 -0.68 -2.50 -21.46
N GLN A 81 -0.03 -1.41 -21.81
CA GLN A 81 1.09 -1.39 -22.74
C GLN A 81 2.28 -0.68 -22.14
N TYR A 82 3.46 -1.24 -22.34
CA TYR A 82 4.70 -0.66 -21.86
C TYR A 82 5.88 -1.05 -22.76
N GLU A 83 6.81 -0.12 -22.91
CA GLU A 83 8.10 -0.35 -23.57
C GLU A 83 9.20 0.41 -22.85
N SER A 84 10.28 -0.28 -22.46
CA SER A 84 11.35 0.31 -21.65
C SER A 84 12.36 1.11 -22.48
N GLY A 85 12.42 0.91 -23.79
CA GLY A 85 13.62 1.21 -24.56
C GLY A 85 14.77 0.26 -24.17
N LEU A 86 15.96 0.53 -24.67
CA LEU A 86 17.14 -0.25 -24.32
C LEU A 86 17.49 -0.13 -22.85
N GLN A 87 17.81 -1.25 -22.24
CA GLN A 87 18.27 -1.36 -20.86
C GLN A 87 19.70 -1.90 -20.84
N GLU A 88 20.66 -1.00 -20.62
CA GLU A 88 22.08 -1.33 -20.59
C GLU A 88 22.45 -2.26 -19.42
N PRO A 89 23.57 -3.00 -19.52
CA PRO A 89 24.09 -3.79 -18.40
C PRO A 89 24.21 -2.97 -17.11
N GLY A 90 23.76 -3.53 -15.99
CA GLY A 90 23.79 -2.89 -14.66
C GLY A 90 22.70 -1.84 -14.45
N SER A 91 21.89 -1.52 -15.46
CA SER A 91 20.83 -0.53 -15.33
C SER A 91 19.56 -1.12 -14.72
N THR A 92 18.67 -0.23 -14.25
CA THR A 92 17.40 -0.58 -13.64
C THR A 92 16.25 0.18 -14.31
N LYS A 93 15.12 -0.48 -14.51
CA LYS A 93 13.87 0.13 -14.96
C LYS A 93 12.75 -0.22 -13.98
N GLU A 94 11.83 0.71 -13.74
CA GLU A 94 10.63 0.45 -12.95
C GLU A 94 9.38 0.54 -13.83
N ILE A 95 8.47 -0.41 -13.61
CA ILE A 95 7.18 -0.48 -14.30
C ILE A 95 6.09 -0.49 -13.24
N ALA A 96 5.20 0.51 -13.25
CA ALA A 96 3.99 0.51 -12.43
C ALA A 96 2.86 -0.22 -13.17
N PHE A 97 2.32 -1.28 -12.58
CA PHE A 97 1.20 -2.02 -13.15
C PHE A 97 -0.13 -1.39 -12.73
N THR A 98 -0.72 -0.61 -13.61
CA THR A 98 -1.92 0.21 -13.32
C THR A 98 -3.24 -0.46 -13.66
N ALA A 99 -3.22 -1.58 -14.39
CA ALA A 99 -4.40 -2.37 -14.75
C ALA A 99 -4.38 -3.73 -14.05
N ARG A 100 -5.55 -4.27 -13.73
CA ARG A 100 -5.72 -5.64 -13.21
C ARG A 100 -5.70 -6.63 -14.35
N GLY A 101 -5.21 -7.83 -14.10
CA GLY A 101 -5.15 -8.91 -15.07
C GLY A 101 -3.82 -9.64 -15.06
N THR A 102 -3.66 -10.59 -15.97
CA THR A 102 -2.40 -11.32 -16.14
C THR A 102 -1.68 -10.80 -17.39
N PHE A 103 -0.48 -10.26 -17.17
CA PHE A 103 0.33 -9.67 -18.22
C PHE A 103 1.59 -10.49 -18.45
N GLN A 104 1.96 -10.67 -19.73
CA GLN A 104 3.23 -11.27 -20.07
C GLN A 104 4.27 -10.19 -20.38
N VAL A 105 5.28 -10.09 -19.54
CA VAL A 105 6.45 -9.24 -19.74
C VAL A 105 7.46 -10.03 -20.60
N ARG A 106 7.97 -9.42 -21.65
CA ARG A 106 8.90 -10.05 -22.60
C ARG A 106 10.09 -9.16 -22.90
N CYS A 107 11.15 -9.75 -23.46
CA CYS A 107 12.28 -9.02 -24.00
C CYS A 107 12.22 -9.03 -25.53
N ALA A 108 12.31 -7.85 -26.16
CA ALA A 108 12.29 -7.72 -27.62
C ALA A 108 13.55 -8.28 -28.28
N ILE A 109 14.68 -8.34 -27.56
CA ILE A 109 15.98 -8.80 -28.03
C ILE A 109 16.13 -10.34 -27.88
N HIS A 110 15.56 -10.88 -26.80
CA HIS A 110 15.66 -12.30 -26.45
C HIS A 110 14.27 -12.94 -26.37
N PRO A 111 13.71 -13.45 -27.44
CA PRO A 111 12.31 -13.87 -27.55
C PRO A 111 11.86 -14.95 -26.54
N ARG A 112 12.81 -15.72 -25.97
CA ARG A 112 12.52 -16.73 -24.94
C ARG A 112 12.39 -16.19 -23.54
N MET A 113 12.76 -14.91 -23.31
CA MET A 113 12.58 -14.26 -22.01
C MET A 113 11.12 -13.87 -21.82
N ALA A 114 10.47 -14.51 -20.86
CA ALA A 114 9.10 -14.21 -20.49
C ALA A 114 8.92 -14.31 -18.98
N LEU A 115 8.11 -13.41 -18.43
CA LEU A 115 7.64 -13.35 -17.04
C LEU A 115 6.12 -13.13 -17.06
N ASN A 116 5.39 -13.92 -16.29
CA ASN A 116 3.96 -13.69 -16.08
C ASN A 116 3.77 -12.86 -14.82
N VAL A 117 3.03 -11.76 -14.93
CA VAL A 117 2.67 -10.87 -13.83
C VAL A 117 1.16 -10.91 -13.66
N ASP A 118 0.71 -11.38 -12.49
CA ASP A 118 -0.69 -11.37 -12.08
C ASP A 118 -0.94 -10.15 -11.19
N VAL A 119 -1.78 -9.24 -11.65
CA VAL A 119 -2.11 -7.97 -10.99
C VAL A 119 -3.51 -8.04 -10.40
N GLN A 120 -3.61 -8.00 -9.09
CA GLN A 120 -4.86 -8.12 -8.32
C GLN A 120 -5.44 -6.78 -7.87
#